data_7b102e93f16361ac47fa00cfde0a43dd
#
_entry.id   7b102e93f16361ac47fa00cfde0a43dd
#
_cell.length_a   1.000
_cell.length_b   1.000
_cell.length_c   1.000
_cell.angle_alpha   90.00
_cell.angle_beta   90.00
_cell.angle_gamma   90.00
#
_symmetry.space_group_name_H-M   'P 1'
#
loop_
_entity.id
_entity.type
_entity.pdbx_description
1 polymer ?
#
loop_
_entity_poly.entity_id
_entity_poly.type
_entity_poly.pdbx_seq_one_letter_code
_entity_poly.pdbx_strand_id
1 'polypeptide(L)'
;MMLEEQKIRNGIPIVSRWRSHWLWLPTLYLTRGLPYVILLMTSLVYFNRMGLSNGAITLTTSWFLLPFILRPLLGRIVVGYGGKHFWIVLTEFVMALSLAGLALSSPSVNWFEWTVLFLMTIAMVAALHDVGIERLYKREAALCHRSAFFGTRTVFYLFSIIVGMALPVTIAGNLEVINRTVQPSWAAIFWILSALTTCLMVLHAVVLPKDGFHVDLPIWSGVTRQWWHDVKAAFVRRPHYVANLCFFFCFLIPEGMFFRIAPLFLIDPGSNGGLALSPQELGLVLGTVGTFALIAGCALGTRLVRRDGLKRWTWLFVAALTLPKFLFVYLSYYFISTLSVINICMLVEQVGAGLGLTLYVVWLTYCTKGKHSTFTYSIGTAITAFSVVMSGWFTGFLQEYVGYRHFFLLVAFLGVISLFVTYFIPVSDEIGRRSKEV
;
A
#
# COMPACT_ATOMS: atom_id res chain seq x y z
N MET A 1 17.18 2.42 33.81
CA MET A 1 16.99 3.05 32.47
C MET A 1 18.23 3.82 32.01
N MET A 2 18.71 4.84 32.71
CA MET A 2 19.97 5.55 32.31
C MET A 2 21.25 4.68 32.32
N LEU A 3 21.38 3.72 33.22
CA LEU A 3 22.55 2.84 33.28
C LEU A 3 22.56 1.74 32.21
N GLU A 4 21.39 1.34 31.71
CA GLU A 4 21.28 0.43 30.55
C GLU A 4 21.55 1.15 29.22
N GLU A 5 21.14 2.41 29.09
CA GLU A 5 21.49 3.23 27.93
C GLU A 5 23.01 3.49 27.83
N GLN A 6 23.68 3.66 28.96
CA GLN A 6 25.13 3.85 29.02
C GLN A 6 25.93 2.57 28.68
N LYS A 7 25.44 1.38 29.08
CA LYS A 7 26.04 0.10 28.71
C LYS A 7 25.90 -0.22 27.21
N ILE A 8 24.79 0.21 26.59
CA ILE A 8 24.56 0.06 25.14
C ILE A 8 25.46 1.02 24.34
N ARG A 9 25.82 2.16 24.91
CA ARG A 9 26.66 3.19 24.27
C ARG A 9 28.13 2.79 24.12
N ASN A 10 28.64 1.97 25.01
CA ASN A 10 30.07 1.65 25.10
C ASN A 10 30.51 0.35 24.39
N GLY A 11 29.60 -0.39 23.76
CA GLY A 11 29.88 -1.76 23.27
C GLY A 11 30.05 -1.94 21.77
N ILE A 12 29.61 -1.03 20.91
CA ILE A 12 29.69 -1.22 19.43
C ILE A 12 30.01 0.12 18.77
N PRO A 13 31.07 0.23 17.95
CA PRO A 13 31.38 1.48 17.25
C PRO A 13 30.23 1.90 16.33
N ILE A 14 29.77 3.15 16.47
CA ILE A 14 28.64 3.76 15.74
C ILE A 14 28.72 3.53 14.23
N VAL A 15 29.92 3.46 13.67
CA VAL A 15 30.19 3.26 12.24
C VAL A 15 29.85 1.84 11.74
N SER A 16 30.05 0.79 12.55
CA SER A 16 29.70 -0.59 12.18
C SER A 16 28.19 -0.82 12.19
N ARG A 17 27.49 -0.19 13.13
CA ARG A 17 26.01 -0.23 13.25
C ARG A 17 25.32 0.49 12.08
N TRP A 18 25.93 1.54 11.53
CA TRP A 18 25.43 2.29 10.38
C TRP A 18 25.43 1.48 9.08
N ARG A 19 26.51 0.77 8.80
CA ARG A 19 26.60 -0.08 7.60
C ARG A 19 25.53 -1.16 7.62
N SER A 20 25.18 -1.68 8.80
CA SER A 20 24.16 -2.70 8.93
C SER A 20 22.74 -2.17 8.62
N HIS A 21 22.38 -0.94 9.04
CA HIS A 21 21.04 -0.37 8.82
C HIS A 21 20.74 -0.08 7.34
N TRP A 22 21.73 0.41 6.58
CA TRP A 22 21.55 0.67 5.16
C TRP A 22 21.44 -0.61 4.33
N LEU A 23 21.87 -1.73 4.86
CA LEU A 23 21.74 -3.02 4.18
C LEU A 23 20.34 -3.61 4.31
N TRP A 24 19.75 -3.57 5.50
CA TRP A 24 18.44 -4.21 5.74
C TRP A 24 17.24 -3.25 5.64
N LEU A 25 17.41 -1.94 5.85
CA LEU A 25 16.29 -1.01 5.82
C LEU A 25 15.63 -0.92 4.43
N PRO A 26 16.37 -0.76 3.32
CA PRO A 26 15.82 -0.78 1.97
C PRO A 26 15.09 -2.09 1.65
N THR A 27 15.72 -3.22 1.91
CA THR A 27 15.17 -4.54 1.60
C THR A 27 13.94 -4.86 2.45
N LEU A 28 13.94 -4.46 3.73
CA LEU A 28 12.81 -4.63 4.63
C LEU A 28 11.57 -3.82 4.19
N TYR A 29 11.75 -2.58 3.69
CA TYR A 29 10.63 -1.81 3.17
C TYR A 29 10.19 -2.26 1.77
N LEU A 30 11.09 -2.86 1.01
CA LEU A 30 10.72 -3.57 -0.22
C LEU A 30 9.83 -4.78 0.11
N THR A 31 10.21 -5.65 1.05
CA THR A 31 9.39 -6.80 1.45
C THR A 31 8.08 -6.40 2.14
N ARG A 32 8.05 -5.23 2.77
CA ARG A 32 6.81 -4.66 3.31
C ARG A 32 5.81 -4.30 2.22
N GLY A 33 6.25 -3.70 1.12
CA GLY A 33 5.38 -3.26 0.03
C GLY A 33 5.00 -4.38 -0.93
N LEU A 34 5.89 -5.35 -1.13
CA LEU A 34 5.73 -6.41 -2.12
C LEU A 34 4.40 -7.18 -2.02
N PRO A 35 3.95 -7.68 -0.85
CA PRO A 35 2.67 -8.38 -0.75
C PRO A 35 1.47 -7.49 -1.09
N TYR A 36 1.48 -6.20 -0.73
CA TYR A 36 0.42 -5.27 -1.12
C TYR A 36 0.29 -5.15 -2.63
N VAL A 37 1.42 -5.03 -3.31
CA VAL A 37 1.48 -4.91 -4.77
C VAL A 37 1.01 -6.19 -5.43
N ILE A 38 1.44 -7.35 -4.94
CA ILE A 38 1.00 -8.65 -5.44
C ILE A 38 -0.51 -8.82 -5.25
N LEU A 39 -1.04 -8.49 -4.08
CA LEU A 39 -2.46 -8.66 -3.74
C LEU A 39 -3.41 -7.72 -4.49
N LEU A 40 -2.97 -6.51 -4.85
CA LEU A 40 -3.86 -5.49 -5.41
C LEU A 40 -3.63 -5.21 -6.89
N MET A 41 -2.38 -5.33 -7.37
CA MET A 41 -2.04 -4.98 -8.76
C MET A 41 -1.73 -6.23 -9.58
N THR A 42 -0.80 -7.06 -9.12
CA THR A 42 -0.36 -8.25 -9.86
C THR A 42 -1.47 -9.27 -9.97
N SER A 43 -2.20 -9.54 -8.86
CA SER A 43 -3.34 -10.46 -8.87
C SER A 43 -4.48 -9.97 -9.75
N LEU A 44 -4.72 -8.66 -9.82
CA LEU A 44 -5.74 -8.06 -10.68
C LEU A 44 -5.43 -8.35 -12.16
N VAL A 45 -4.18 -8.13 -12.59
CA VAL A 45 -3.76 -8.42 -13.96
C VAL A 45 -3.80 -9.93 -14.21
N TYR A 46 -3.32 -10.75 -13.27
CA TYR A 46 -3.39 -12.21 -13.37
C TYR A 46 -4.81 -12.71 -13.56
N PHE A 47 -5.76 -12.27 -12.73
CA PHE A 47 -7.16 -12.67 -12.85
C PHE A 47 -7.80 -12.22 -14.18
N ASN A 48 -7.47 -11.02 -14.65
CA ASN A 48 -7.91 -10.54 -15.96
C ASN A 48 -7.38 -11.43 -17.09
N ARG A 49 -6.09 -11.78 -17.06
CA ARG A 49 -5.46 -12.68 -18.05
C ARG A 49 -6.02 -14.11 -17.98
N MET A 50 -6.49 -14.53 -16.81
CA MET A 50 -7.18 -15.82 -16.62
C MET A 50 -8.66 -15.78 -17.02
N GLY A 51 -9.18 -14.63 -17.47
CA GLY A 51 -10.52 -14.49 -18.02
C GLY A 51 -11.64 -14.24 -17.02
N LEU A 52 -11.32 -13.79 -15.79
CA LEU A 52 -12.36 -13.37 -14.85
C LEU A 52 -12.99 -12.04 -15.28
N SER A 53 -14.27 -11.86 -14.92
CA SER A 53 -14.98 -10.58 -15.10
C SER A 53 -14.46 -9.51 -14.13
N ASN A 54 -14.61 -8.23 -14.50
CA ASN A 54 -14.14 -7.10 -13.69
C ASN A 54 -14.81 -7.06 -12.31
N GLY A 55 -16.09 -7.46 -12.23
CA GLY A 55 -16.82 -7.61 -10.97
C GLY A 55 -16.20 -8.67 -10.07
N ALA A 56 -15.91 -9.85 -10.61
CA ALA A 56 -15.26 -10.93 -9.86
C ALA A 56 -13.84 -10.54 -9.40
N ILE A 57 -13.05 -9.88 -10.26
CA ILE A 57 -11.70 -9.41 -9.95
C ILE A 57 -11.72 -8.42 -8.80
N THR A 58 -12.55 -7.38 -8.89
CA THR A 58 -12.57 -6.32 -7.87
C THR A 58 -13.14 -6.80 -6.55
N LEU A 59 -14.14 -7.69 -6.58
CA LEU A 59 -14.67 -8.34 -5.39
C LEU A 59 -13.59 -9.17 -4.70
N THR A 60 -12.94 -10.09 -5.42
CA THR A 60 -11.93 -11.00 -4.86
C THR A 60 -10.73 -10.26 -4.30
N THR A 61 -10.17 -9.29 -5.06
CA THR A 61 -9.03 -8.50 -4.62
C THR A 61 -9.35 -7.59 -3.43
N SER A 62 -10.62 -7.21 -3.24
CA SER A 62 -11.06 -6.45 -2.07
C SER A 62 -11.01 -7.28 -0.79
N TRP A 63 -11.35 -8.56 -0.85
CA TRP A 63 -11.27 -9.45 0.31
C TRP A 63 -9.84 -9.60 0.82
N PHE A 64 -8.82 -9.51 -0.02
CA PHE A 64 -7.41 -9.56 0.39
C PHE A 64 -6.98 -8.39 1.29
N LEU A 65 -7.76 -7.31 1.34
CA LEU A 65 -7.48 -6.19 2.25
C LEU A 65 -8.07 -6.36 3.66
N LEU A 66 -8.97 -7.34 3.88
CA LEU A 66 -9.59 -7.56 5.20
C LEU A 66 -8.58 -7.78 6.34
N PRO A 67 -7.52 -8.59 6.18
CA PRO A 67 -6.53 -8.76 7.25
C PRO A 67 -5.87 -7.46 7.69
N PHE A 68 -5.74 -6.48 6.80
CA PHE A 68 -5.17 -5.17 7.13
C PHE A 68 -6.11 -4.30 7.96
N ILE A 69 -7.43 -4.51 7.86
CA ILE A 69 -8.42 -3.89 8.76
C ILE A 69 -8.26 -4.45 10.18
N LEU A 70 -7.93 -5.74 10.30
CA LEU A 70 -7.68 -6.41 11.58
C LEU A 70 -6.32 -6.10 12.20
N ARG A 71 -5.47 -5.34 11.52
CA ARG A 71 -4.10 -5.00 11.94
C ARG A 71 -4.00 -4.48 13.39
N PRO A 72 -4.91 -3.63 13.92
CA PRO A 72 -4.85 -3.21 15.33
C PRO A 72 -4.99 -4.36 16.32
N LEU A 73 -5.70 -5.43 15.94
CA LEU A 73 -5.86 -6.65 16.74
C LEU A 73 -4.65 -7.59 16.57
N LEU A 74 -4.24 -7.83 15.33
CA LEU A 74 -3.08 -8.67 14.99
C LEU A 74 -1.79 -8.16 15.64
N GLY A 75 -1.67 -6.85 15.79
CA GLY A 75 -0.55 -6.22 16.47
C GLY A 75 -0.29 -6.73 17.88
N ARG A 76 -1.31 -7.19 18.58
CA ARG A 76 -1.18 -7.75 19.94
C ARG A 76 -0.59 -9.14 19.96
N ILE A 77 -0.93 -9.96 18.96
CA ILE A 77 -0.33 -11.30 18.80
C ILE A 77 1.18 -11.14 18.61
N VAL A 78 1.59 -10.21 17.73
CA VAL A 78 3.01 -9.93 17.46
C VAL A 78 3.71 -9.34 18.70
N VAL A 79 2.98 -8.62 19.57
CA VAL A 79 3.54 -8.07 20.82
C VAL A 79 3.69 -9.14 21.88
N GLY A 80 2.68 -9.96 22.07
CA GLY A 80 2.62 -10.94 23.17
C GLY A 80 3.36 -12.24 22.92
N TYR A 81 3.74 -12.52 21.66
CA TYR A 81 4.37 -13.80 21.32
C TYR A 81 5.59 -13.60 20.41
N GLY A 82 6.75 -14.03 20.85
CA GLY A 82 7.98 -14.02 20.08
C GLY A 82 8.66 -12.66 19.91
N GLY A 83 9.81 -12.65 19.28
CA GLY A 83 10.57 -11.44 18.94
C GLY A 83 10.19 -10.85 17.58
N LYS A 84 10.60 -9.61 17.32
CA LYS A 84 10.36 -8.94 16.03
C LYS A 84 11.05 -9.65 14.87
N HIS A 85 12.30 -10.08 15.10
CA HIS A 85 13.06 -10.88 14.15
C HIS A 85 12.30 -12.16 13.76
N PHE A 86 11.78 -12.90 14.76
CA PHE A 86 11.02 -14.13 14.54
C PHE A 86 9.81 -13.88 13.63
N TRP A 87 9.00 -12.85 13.91
CA TRP A 87 7.80 -12.56 13.11
C TRP A 87 8.13 -12.15 11.67
N ILE A 88 9.19 -11.33 11.47
CA ILE A 88 9.59 -10.91 10.13
C ILE A 88 10.01 -12.13 9.30
N VAL A 89 10.90 -12.96 9.81
CA VAL A 89 11.41 -14.12 9.07
C VAL A 89 10.31 -15.18 8.85
N LEU A 90 9.49 -15.47 9.87
CA LEU A 90 8.39 -16.42 9.75
C LEU A 90 7.36 -15.99 8.69
N THR A 91 6.98 -14.73 8.70
CA THR A 91 5.99 -14.22 7.73
C THR A 91 6.54 -14.20 6.31
N GLU A 92 7.80 -13.85 6.10
CA GLU A 92 8.47 -13.94 4.80
C GLU A 92 8.58 -15.39 4.31
N PHE A 93 8.87 -16.34 5.20
CA PHE A 93 8.84 -17.76 4.87
C PHE A 93 7.48 -18.24 4.38
N VAL A 94 6.40 -17.91 5.12
CA VAL A 94 5.04 -18.29 4.73
C VAL A 94 4.62 -17.61 3.43
N MET A 95 5.02 -16.34 3.19
CA MET A 95 4.78 -15.67 1.91
C MET A 95 5.48 -16.38 0.76
N ALA A 96 6.75 -16.72 0.92
CA ALA A 96 7.52 -17.44 -0.11
C ALA A 96 6.90 -18.81 -0.44
N LEU A 97 6.48 -19.56 0.59
CA LEU A 97 5.81 -20.84 0.43
C LEU A 97 4.44 -20.68 -0.27
N SER A 98 3.68 -19.64 0.08
CA SER A 98 2.40 -19.35 -0.57
C SER A 98 2.57 -18.96 -2.05
N LEU A 99 3.62 -18.20 -2.40
CA LEU A 99 3.95 -17.88 -3.79
C LEU A 99 4.38 -19.13 -4.57
N ALA A 100 5.13 -20.06 -3.95
CA ALA A 100 5.43 -21.36 -4.55
C ALA A 100 4.15 -22.19 -4.76
N GLY A 101 3.23 -22.17 -3.79
CA GLY A 101 1.91 -22.80 -3.91
C GLY A 101 1.10 -22.24 -5.07
N LEU A 102 1.10 -20.91 -5.25
CA LEU A 102 0.49 -20.24 -6.41
C LEU A 102 1.09 -20.72 -7.72
N ALA A 103 2.41 -20.82 -7.80
CA ALA A 103 3.10 -21.29 -9.00
C ALA A 103 2.71 -22.73 -9.36
N LEU A 104 2.61 -23.61 -8.38
CA LEU A 104 2.21 -25.01 -8.55
C LEU A 104 0.73 -25.17 -8.94
N SER A 105 -0.13 -24.33 -8.39
CA SER A 105 -1.58 -24.43 -8.58
C SER A 105 -2.08 -23.68 -9.80
N SER A 106 -1.33 -22.72 -10.34
CA SER A 106 -1.74 -21.90 -11.48
C SER A 106 -2.14 -22.72 -12.72
N PRO A 107 -1.48 -23.83 -13.10
CA PRO A 107 -1.89 -24.66 -14.22
C PRO A 107 -2.98 -25.71 -13.87
N SER A 108 -3.48 -25.77 -12.66
CA SER A 108 -4.48 -26.75 -12.22
C SER A 108 -5.90 -26.37 -12.66
N VAL A 109 -6.81 -27.35 -12.68
CA VAL A 109 -8.24 -27.12 -12.99
C VAL A 109 -8.89 -26.21 -11.95
N ASN A 110 -8.54 -26.38 -10.68
CA ASN A 110 -9.06 -25.59 -9.56
C ASN A 110 -8.12 -24.41 -9.22
N TRP A 111 -7.55 -23.78 -10.25
CA TRP A 111 -6.58 -22.69 -10.07
C TRP A 111 -7.13 -21.52 -9.27
N PHE A 112 -8.42 -21.20 -9.43
CA PHE A 112 -9.04 -20.03 -8.78
C PHE A 112 -9.10 -20.21 -7.26
N GLU A 113 -9.61 -21.33 -6.77
CA GLU A 113 -9.75 -21.64 -5.35
C GLU A 113 -8.39 -21.66 -4.64
N TRP A 114 -7.40 -22.31 -5.25
CA TRP A 114 -6.03 -22.34 -4.74
C TRP A 114 -5.40 -20.95 -4.75
N THR A 115 -5.61 -20.17 -5.81
CA THR A 115 -5.12 -18.80 -5.91
C THR A 115 -5.69 -17.94 -4.79
N VAL A 116 -7.01 -17.98 -4.56
CA VAL A 116 -7.65 -17.23 -3.49
C VAL A 116 -7.12 -17.65 -2.12
N LEU A 117 -6.95 -18.96 -1.88
CA LEU A 117 -6.40 -19.49 -0.64
C LEU A 117 -4.98 -18.96 -0.36
N PHE A 118 -4.09 -19.07 -1.33
CA PHE A 118 -2.70 -18.64 -1.16
C PHE A 118 -2.58 -17.12 -1.06
N LEU A 119 -3.32 -16.34 -1.87
CA LEU A 119 -3.33 -14.89 -1.78
C LEU A 119 -3.94 -14.40 -0.44
N MET A 120 -4.99 -15.05 0.07
CA MET A 120 -5.52 -14.74 1.39
C MET A 120 -4.52 -15.06 2.50
N THR A 121 -3.77 -16.16 2.37
CA THR A 121 -2.67 -16.50 3.29
C THR A 121 -1.59 -15.42 3.26
N ILE A 122 -1.16 -14.98 2.06
CA ILE A 122 -0.22 -13.86 1.91
C ILE A 122 -0.77 -12.60 2.57
N ALA A 123 -2.06 -12.28 2.39
CA ALA A 123 -2.69 -11.10 2.99
C ALA A 123 -2.66 -11.14 4.53
N MET A 124 -2.95 -12.31 5.12
CA MET A 124 -2.93 -12.50 6.57
C MET A 124 -1.52 -12.33 7.14
N VAL A 125 -0.54 -13.01 6.54
CA VAL A 125 0.84 -12.92 7.04
C VAL A 125 1.48 -11.57 6.72
N ALA A 126 1.08 -10.88 5.65
CA ALA A 126 1.53 -9.52 5.34
C ALA A 126 1.05 -8.51 6.39
N ALA A 127 -0.17 -8.66 6.91
CA ALA A 127 -0.67 -7.81 7.98
C ALA A 127 0.13 -7.99 9.29
N LEU A 128 0.56 -9.24 9.61
CA LEU A 128 1.45 -9.54 10.74
C LEU A 128 2.87 -9.01 10.50
N HIS A 129 3.40 -9.21 9.29
CA HIS A 129 4.71 -8.74 8.85
C HIS A 129 4.84 -7.22 9.01
N ASP A 130 3.83 -6.48 8.56
CA ASP A 130 3.77 -5.03 8.66
C ASP A 130 3.88 -4.53 10.12
N VAL A 131 3.23 -5.20 11.06
CA VAL A 131 3.37 -4.91 12.50
C VAL A 131 4.78 -5.22 13.01
N GLY A 132 5.37 -6.34 12.61
CA GLY A 132 6.73 -6.73 12.97
C GLY A 132 7.76 -5.65 12.54
N ILE A 133 7.66 -5.22 11.27
CA ILE A 133 8.53 -4.17 10.71
C ILE A 133 8.34 -2.84 11.43
N GLU A 134 7.10 -2.41 11.67
CA GLU A 134 6.81 -1.16 12.35
C GLU A 134 7.43 -1.10 13.76
N ARG A 135 7.39 -2.21 14.48
CA ARG A 135 8.01 -2.34 15.81
C ARG A 135 9.53 -2.32 15.75
N LEU A 136 10.13 -3.03 14.79
CA LEU A 136 11.57 -3.03 14.59
C LEU A 136 12.05 -1.62 14.23
N TYR A 137 11.40 -0.99 13.26
CA TYR A 137 11.73 0.36 12.82
C TYR A 137 11.68 1.39 13.96
N LYS A 138 10.62 1.37 14.79
CA LYS A 138 10.49 2.32 15.91
C LYS A 138 11.60 2.17 16.93
N ARG A 139 12.00 0.95 17.24
CA ARG A 139 13.14 0.69 18.14
C ARG A 139 14.43 1.24 17.57
N GLU A 140 14.74 0.93 16.33
CA GLU A 140 16.00 1.32 15.70
C GLU A 140 16.06 2.83 15.38
N ALA A 141 14.94 3.43 14.95
CA ALA A 141 14.86 4.87 14.71
C ALA A 141 15.04 5.70 15.99
N ALA A 142 14.53 5.22 17.14
CA ALA A 142 14.74 5.85 18.44
C ALA A 142 16.21 5.84 18.86
N LEU A 143 16.96 4.79 18.48
CA LEU A 143 18.39 4.64 18.79
C LEU A 143 19.30 5.51 17.90
N CYS A 144 18.86 5.86 16.70
CA CYS A 144 19.70 6.50 15.67
C CYS A 144 19.44 7.99 15.45
N HIS A 145 18.38 8.58 16.01
CA HIS A 145 18.00 10.01 15.93
C HIS A 145 18.07 10.67 14.54
N ARG A 146 17.77 9.96 13.42
CA ARG A 146 17.96 10.52 12.08
C ARG A 146 16.69 10.54 11.22
N SER A 147 16.38 11.73 10.72
CA SER A 147 15.29 12.01 9.76
C SER A 147 15.50 11.35 8.38
N ALA A 148 16.72 10.97 8.01
CA ALA A 148 17.05 10.32 6.74
C ALA A 148 16.31 8.98 6.54
N PHE A 149 16.02 8.24 7.62
CA PHE A 149 15.28 6.99 7.55
C PHE A 149 13.84 7.15 7.04
N PHE A 150 13.20 8.31 7.26
CA PHE A 150 11.83 8.52 6.82
C PHE A 150 11.66 8.57 5.29
N GLY A 151 12.56 9.25 4.59
CA GLY A 151 12.54 9.31 3.14
C GLY A 151 12.82 7.96 2.50
N THR A 152 13.85 7.28 2.97
CA THR A 152 14.28 5.96 2.47
C THR A 152 13.17 4.93 2.53
N ARG A 153 12.46 4.83 3.68
CA ARG A 153 11.38 3.86 3.84
C ARG A 153 10.26 4.04 2.81
N THR A 154 9.85 5.28 2.54
CA THR A 154 8.77 5.57 1.59
C THR A 154 9.18 5.22 0.16
N VAL A 155 10.40 5.59 -0.24
CA VAL A 155 10.92 5.30 -1.57
C VAL A 155 10.99 3.79 -1.82
N PHE A 156 11.56 3.01 -0.91
CA PHE A 156 11.67 1.56 -1.10
C PHE A 156 10.33 0.84 -0.98
N TYR A 157 9.40 1.35 -0.16
CA TYR A 157 8.02 0.86 -0.15
C TYR A 157 7.33 1.07 -1.51
N LEU A 158 7.47 2.25 -2.12
CA LEU A 158 6.90 2.52 -3.44
C LEU A 158 7.67 1.79 -4.57
N PHE A 159 8.98 1.60 -4.41
CA PHE A 159 9.78 0.80 -5.34
C PHE A 159 9.32 -0.66 -5.44
N SER A 160 8.62 -1.18 -4.42
CA SER A 160 7.99 -2.50 -4.49
C SER A 160 6.96 -2.63 -5.62
N ILE A 161 6.41 -1.52 -6.14
CA ILE A 161 5.50 -1.55 -7.29
C ILE A 161 6.27 -1.99 -8.55
N ILE A 162 7.50 -1.52 -8.72
CA ILE A 162 8.34 -1.94 -9.85
C ILE A 162 8.65 -3.43 -9.74
N VAL A 163 9.08 -3.88 -8.55
CA VAL A 163 9.49 -5.27 -8.32
C VAL A 163 8.31 -6.24 -8.29
N GLY A 164 7.17 -5.83 -7.74
CA GLY A 164 6.00 -6.68 -7.55
C GLY A 164 4.99 -6.63 -8.70
N MET A 165 4.99 -5.56 -9.52
CA MET A 165 4.02 -5.41 -10.62
C MET A 165 4.69 -5.14 -11.96
N ALA A 166 5.51 -4.10 -12.10
CA ALA A 166 6.08 -3.74 -13.41
C ALA A 166 6.88 -4.89 -14.03
N LEU A 167 7.87 -5.40 -13.31
CA LEU A 167 8.71 -6.51 -13.77
C LEU A 167 7.91 -7.81 -13.95
N PRO A 168 7.13 -8.29 -12.96
CA PRO A 168 6.34 -9.49 -13.10
C PRO A 168 5.36 -9.46 -14.27
N VAL A 169 4.60 -8.38 -14.44
CA VAL A 169 3.60 -8.26 -15.50
C VAL A 169 4.28 -8.18 -16.88
N THR A 170 5.38 -7.43 -17.01
CA THR A 170 6.14 -7.36 -18.26
C THR A 170 6.75 -8.72 -18.64
N ILE A 171 7.33 -9.43 -17.67
CA ILE A 171 7.92 -10.76 -17.92
C ILE A 171 6.82 -11.77 -18.24
N ALA A 172 5.68 -11.73 -17.52
CA ALA A 172 4.51 -12.57 -17.82
C ALA A 172 4.05 -12.38 -19.24
N GLY A 173 3.88 -11.13 -19.69
CA GLY A 173 3.46 -10.83 -21.06
C GLY A 173 4.45 -11.34 -22.12
N ASN A 174 5.75 -11.24 -21.88
CA ASN A 174 6.75 -11.81 -22.78
C ASN A 174 6.67 -13.35 -22.81
N LEU A 175 6.50 -13.99 -21.66
CA LEU A 175 6.37 -15.43 -21.56
C LEU A 175 5.06 -15.92 -22.21
N GLU A 176 3.96 -15.18 -22.10
CA GLU A 176 2.70 -15.50 -22.79
C GLU A 176 2.87 -15.52 -24.32
N VAL A 177 3.66 -14.59 -24.86
CA VAL A 177 3.96 -14.58 -26.32
C VAL A 177 4.83 -15.76 -26.72
N ILE A 178 5.85 -16.09 -25.91
CA ILE A 178 6.78 -17.20 -26.18
C ILE A 178 6.06 -18.55 -26.04
N ASN A 179 5.39 -18.76 -24.91
CA ASN A 179 4.75 -20.03 -24.57
C ASN A 179 3.38 -20.22 -25.23
N ARG A 180 2.77 -19.15 -25.75
CA ARG A 180 1.39 -19.10 -26.27
C ARG A 180 0.33 -19.58 -25.27
N THR A 181 0.63 -19.50 -23.98
CA THR A 181 -0.23 -19.96 -22.87
C THR A 181 -0.10 -19.02 -21.70
N VAL A 182 -1.21 -18.74 -21.02
CA VAL A 182 -1.27 -17.82 -19.87
C VAL A 182 -0.78 -18.50 -18.59
N GLN A 183 -1.37 -19.65 -18.25
CA GLN A 183 -1.17 -20.32 -16.97
C GLN A 183 0.30 -20.67 -16.66
N PRO A 184 1.08 -21.35 -17.52
CA PRO A 184 2.48 -21.64 -17.26
C PRO A 184 3.35 -20.40 -17.20
N SER A 185 3.01 -19.34 -17.95
CA SER A 185 3.74 -18.08 -17.95
C SER A 185 3.62 -17.37 -16.58
N TRP A 186 2.41 -17.35 -16.03
CA TRP A 186 2.20 -16.80 -14.69
C TRP A 186 2.73 -17.70 -13.58
N ALA A 187 2.71 -19.02 -13.74
CA ALA A 187 3.37 -19.93 -12.81
C ALA A 187 4.87 -19.62 -12.69
N ALA A 188 5.56 -19.37 -13.81
CA ALA A 188 6.97 -18.96 -13.80
C ALA A 188 7.20 -17.65 -13.04
N ILE A 189 6.28 -16.67 -13.16
CA ILE A 189 6.34 -15.41 -12.41
C ILE A 189 6.22 -15.65 -10.90
N PHE A 190 5.27 -16.48 -10.47
CA PHE A 190 5.12 -16.80 -9.05
C PHE A 190 6.32 -17.55 -8.49
N TRP A 191 6.99 -18.40 -9.29
CA TRP A 191 8.29 -19.00 -8.91
C TRP A 191 9.39 -17.96 -8.73
N ILE A 192 9.49 -16.98 -9.65
CA ILE A 192 10.47 -15.88 -9.56
C ILE A 192 10.21 -15.05 -8.28
N LEU A 193 8.96 -14.69 -8.01
CA LEU A 193 8.60 -13.94 -6.81
C LEU A 193 8.85 -14.74 -5.52
N SER A 194 8.58 -16.05 -5.53
CA SER A 194 8.89 -16.95 -4.42
C SER A 194 10.39 -17.03 -4.15
N ALA A 195 11.20 -17.19 -5.19
CA ALA A 195 12.66 -17.21 -5.08
C ALA A 195 13.21 -15.88 -4.54
N LEU A 196 12.70 -14.74 -5.05
CA LEU A 196 13.07 -13.40 -4.56
C LEU A 196 12.74 -13.25 -3.09
N THR A 197 11.50 -13.61 -2.67
CA THR A 197 11.07 -13.51 -1.28
C THR A 197 11.89 -14.43 -0.38
N THR A 198 12.26 -15.64 -0.85
CA THR A 198 13.14 -16.56 -0.13
C THR A 198 14.54 -15.97 0.06
N CYS A 199 15.13 -15.37 -0.98
CA CYS A 199 16.42 -14.70 -0.88
C CYS A 199 16.40 -13.55 0.14
N LEU A 200 15.33 -12.73 0.11
CA LEU A 200 15.16 -11.64 1.07
C LEU A 200 14.96 -12.17 2.51
N MET A 201 14.20 -13.24 2.68
CA MET A 201 14.03 -13.92 3.97
C MET A 201 15.38 -14.40 4.53
N VAL A 202 16.18 -15.06 3.72
CA VAL A 202 17.53 -15.53 4.15
C VAL A 202 18.42 -14.34 4.53
N LEU A 203 18.41 -13.27 3.74
CA LEU A 203 19.12 -12.03 4.06
C LEU A 203 18.67 -11.48 5.41
N HIS A 204 17.37 -11.36 5.65
CA HIS A 204 16.82 -10.83 6.88
C HIS A 204 17.07 -11.74 8.08
N ALA A 205 17.03 -13.05 7.90
CA ALA A 205 17.38 -14.01 8.95
C ALA A 205 18.82 -13.84 9.47
N VAL A 206 19.75 -13.41 8.59
CA VAL A 206 21.16 -13.20 8.94
C VAL A 206 21.44 -11.79 9.45
N VAL A 207 20.87 -10.76 8.78
CA VAL A 207 21.29 -9.36 8.96
C VAL A 207 20.46 -8.61 10.01
N LEU A 208 19.17 -8.98 10.21
CA LEU A 208 18.33 -8.27 11.17
C LEU A 208 18.78 -8.49 12.63
N PRO A 209 18.65 -7.47 13.49
CA PRO A 209 18.95 -7.59 14.91
C PRO A 209 18.08 -8.68 15.56
N LYS A 210 18.74 -9.64 16.20
CA LYS A 210 18.07 -10.73 16.91
C LYS A 210 17.50 -10.22 18.24
N ASP A 211 16.23 -10.48 18.48
CA ASP A 211 15.56 -10.25 19.76
C ASP A 211 15.41 -11.58 20.49
N GLY A 212 15.41 -11.55 21.82
CA GLY A 212 15.05 -12.71 22.61
C GLY A 212 13.60 -13.14 22.35
N PHE A 213 13.37 -14.44 22.28
CA PHE A 213 12.00 -14.98 22.23
C PHE A 213 11.36 -14.83 23.62
N HIS A 214 10.18 -14.22 23.68
CA HIS A 214 9.42 -14.03 24.90
C HIS A 214 7.95 -14.34 24.67
N VAL A 215 7.26 -14.69 25.73
CA VAL A 215 5.82 -14.94 25.72
C VAL A 215 5.23 -14.20 26.91
N ASP A 216 4.45 -13.16 26.61
CA ASP A 216 3.72 -12.40 27.62
C ASP A 216 2.26 -12.85 27.62
N LEU A 217 1.88 -13.66 28.58
CA LEU A 217 0.50 -14.12 28.78
C LEU A 217 -0.11 -13.46 30.04
N PRO A 218 -1.40 -13.17 30.00
CA PRO A 218 -2.40 -13.39 28.96
C PRO A 218 -2.47 -12.24 27.92
N ILE A 219 -2.43 -12.58 26.65
CA ILE A 219 -2.41 -11.63 25.51
C ILE A 219 -3.65 -10.71 25.50
N TRP A 220 -4.75 -11.15 26.07
CA TRP A 220 -6.06 -10.48 25.99
C TRP A 220 -6.55 -9.85 27.31
N SER A 221 -5.87 -10.02 28.44
CA SER A 221 -6.32 -9.45 29.72
C SER A 221 -6.17 -7.93 29.78
N GLY A 222 -7.24 -7.25 30.21
CA GLY A 222 -7.25 -5.78 30.37
C GLY A 222 -7.38 -4.97 29.08
N VAL A 223 -7.40 -5.64 27.93
CA VAL A 223 -7.32 -5.08 26.61
C VAL A 223 -8.53 -4.26 26.21
N THR A 224 -9.74 -4.79 26.44
CA THR A 224 -10.97 -4.21 25.88
C THR A 224 -11.27 -2.83 26.46
N ARG A 225 -11.12 -2.64 27.76
CA ARG A 225 -11.45 -1.36 28.43
C ARG A 225 -10.45 -0.25 28.08
N GLN A 226 -9.15 -0.57 28.11
CA GLN A 226 -8.09 0.38 27.76
C GLN A 226 -8.14 0.74 26.26
N TRP A 227 -8.39 -0.26 25.41
CA TRP A 227 -8.54 -0.11 23.97
C TRP A 227 -9.67 0.87 23.62
N TRP A 228 -10.86 0.67 24.19
CA TRP A 228 -11.99 1.59 23.98
C TRP A 228 -11.72 2.99 24.51
N HIS A 229 -11.01 3.11 25.63
CA HIS A 229 -10.63 4.40 26.16
C HIS A 229 -9.68 5.13 25.20
N ASP A 230 -8.68 4.45 24.67
CA ASP A 230 -7.68 5.01 23.74
C ASP A 230 -8.31 5.38 22.39
N VAL A 231 -9.20 4.55 21.85
CA VAL A 231 -9.99 4.87 20.64
C VAL A 231 -10.85 6.10 20.86
N LYS A 232 -11.61 6.14 21.96
CA LYS A 232 -12.45 7.30 22.31
C LYS A 232 -11.60 8.58 22.48
N ALA A 233 -10.46 8.48 23.14
CA ALA A 233 -9.56 9.62 23.35
C ALA A 233 -8.94 10.11 22.04
N ALA A 234 -8.64 9.22 21.10
CA ALA A 234 -8.01 9.56 19.85
C ALA A 234 -8.97 10.18 18.82
N PHE A 235 -10.19 9.67 18.74
CA PHE A 235 -11.13 10.02 17.69
C PHE A 235 -12.38 10.75 18.23
N VAL A 236 -13.01 10.30 19.31
CA VAL A 236 -14.30 10.82 19.78
C VAL A 236 -14.15 12.08 20.67
N ARG A 237 -13.10 12.14 21.49
CA ARG A 237 -12.89 13.28 22.41
C ARG A 237 -12.17 14.48 21.78
N ARG A 238 -11.79 14.39 20.51
CA ARG A 238 -11.14 15.51 19.78
C ARG A 238 -12.19 16.43 19.16
N PRO A 239 -11.93 17.74 19.09
CA PRO A 239 -12.80 18.65 18.32
C PRO A 239 -12.87 18.16 16.85
N HIS A 240 -14.05 18.34 16.25
CA HIS A 240 -14.32 17.93 14.86
C HIS A 240 -14.11 16.42 14.57
N TYR A 241 -14.36 15.55 15.56
CA TYR A 241 -14.13 14.10 15.40
C TYR A 241 -14.95 13.49 14.25
N VAL A 242 -16.19 13.94 14.06
CA VAL A 242 -17.05 13.47 12.96
C VAL A 242 -16.43 13.82 11.61
N ALA A 243 -15.97 15.08 11.43
CA ALA A 243 -15.31 15.50 10.20
C ALA A 243 -14.04 14.68 9.91
N ASN A 244 -13.25 14.38 10.93
CA ASN A 244 -12.06 13.55 10.79
C ASN A 244 -12.40 12.10 10.41
N LEU A 245 -13.43 11.49 11.02
CA LEU A 245 -13.88 10.16 10.66
C LEU A 245 -14.44 10.11 9.23
N CYS A 246 -15.27 11.10 8.87
CA CYS A 246 -15.78 11.23 7.50
C CYS A 246 -14.63 11.40 6.49
N PHE A 247 -13.62 12.20 6.83
CA PHE A 247 -12.44 12.35 5.97
C PHE A 247 -11.69 11.02 5.79
N PHE A 248 -11.36 10.30 6.87
CA PHE A 248 -10.65 9.02 6.76
C PHE A 248 -11.47 7.94 6.05
N PHE A 249 -12.78 8.00 6.12
CA PHE A 249 -13.65 7.06 5.44
C PHE A 249 -13.87 7.42 3.96
N CYS A 250 -14.18 8.68 3.65
CA CYS A 250 -14.68 9.07 2.32
C CYS A 250 -13.59 9.56 1.36
N PHE A 251 -12.49 10.12 1.88
CA PHE A 251 -11.51 10.84 1.06
C PHE A 251 -10.89 10.01 -0.06
N LEU A 252 -10.59 8.73 0.21
CA LEU A 252 -9.95 7.82 -0.76
C LEU A 252 -10.92 6.88 -1.49
N ILE A 253 -12.24 7.01 -1.33
CA ILE A 253 -13.21 6.18 -2.08
C ILE A 253 -13.04 6.34 -3.59
N PRO A 254 -13.05 7.55 -4.16
CA PRO A 254 -12.92 7.72 -5.61
C PRO A 254 -11.58 7.20 -6.13
N GLU A 255 -10.52 7.37 -5.35
CA GLU A 255 -9.19 6.86 -5.66
C GLU A 255 -9.15 5.34 -5.65
N GLY A 256 -9.73 4.70 -4.63
CA GLY A 256 -9.82 3.26 -4.53
C GLY A 256 -10.62 2.60 -5.65
N MET A 257 -11.68 3.26 -6.13
CA MET A 257 -12.46 2.83 -7.30
C MET A 257 -11.64 2.97 -8.59
N PHE A 258 -11.01 4.12 -8.77
CA PHE A 258 -10.17 4.41 -9.93
C PHE A 258 -9.01 3.44 -10.05
N PHE A 259 -8.27 3.24 -8.97
CA PHE A 259 -7.08 2.38 -8.91
C PHE A 259 -7.35 0.92 -9.31
N ARG A 260 -8.58 0.41 -9.08
CA ARG A 260 -8.96 -0.94 -9.47
C ARG A 260 -9.37 -1.06 -10.93
N ILE A 261 -10.02 -0.05 -11.47
CA ILE A 261 -10.59 -0.12 -12.83
C ILE A 261 -9.62 0.44 -13.89
N ALA A 262 -8.76 1.39 -13.55
CA ALA A 262 -7.83 1.94 -14.52
C ALA A 262 -6.90 0.89 -15.15
N PRO A 263 -6.31 -0.07 -14.39
CA PRO A 263 -5.52 -1.15 -15.00
C PRO A 263 -6.35 -2.06 -15.92
N LEU A 264 -7.59 -2.38 -15.52
CA LEU A 264 -8.50 -3.21 -16.33
C LEU A 264 -8.90 -2.50 -17.63
N PHE A 265 -9.21 -1.22 -17.55
CA PHE A 265 -9.49 -0.38 -18.74
C PHE A 265 -8.32 -0.38 -19.73
N LEU A 266 -7.09 -0.31 -19.23
CA LEU A 266 -5.92 -0.30 -20.11
C LEU A 266 -5.70 -1.64 -20.83
N ILE A 267 -5.95 -2.79 -20.16
CA ILE A 267 -5.65 -4.11 -20.69
C ILE A 267 -6.83 -4.79 -21.39
N ASP A 268 -8.07 -4.47 -21.02
CA ASP A 268 -9.28 -5.07 -21.59
C ASP A 268 -9.36 -4.82 -23.11
N PRO A 269 -9.88 -5.78 -23.88
CA PRO A 269 -10.03 -5.63 -25.32
C PRO A 269 -11.01 -4.50 -25.67
N GLY A 270 -10.81 -3.90 -26.85
CA GLY A 270 -11.67 -2.83 -27.35
C GLY A 270 -13.14 -3.23 -27.49
N SER A 271 -13.44 -4.53 -27.71
CA SER A 271 -14.81 -5.06 -27.69
C SER A 271 -15.53 -4.82 -26.36
N ASN A 272 -14.79 -4.77 -25.25
CA ASN A 272 -15.30 -4.51 -23.91
C ASN A 272 -15.18 -3.02 -23.53
N GLY A 273 -14.72 -2.17 -24.46
CA GLY A 273 -14.53 -0.73 -24.24
C GLY A 273 -13.18 -0.37 -23.59
N GLY A 274 -12.24 -1.32 -23.52
CA GLY A 274 -10.87 -1.09 -23.05
C GLY A 274 -9.92 -0.60 -24.15
N LEU A 275 -8.67 -0.34 -23.80
CA LEU A 275 -7.63 0.14 -24.73
C LEU A 275 -6.75 -0.97 -25.32
N ALA A 276 -6.93 -2.22 -24.89
CA ALA A 276 -6.22 -3.41 -25.37
C ALA A 276 -4.67 -3.32 -25.31
N LEU A 277 -4.13 -2.66 -24.27
CA LEU A 277 -2.69 -2.65 -24.06
C LEU A 277 -2.19 -4.07 -23.77
N SER A 278 -1.00 -4.38 -24.26
CA SER A 278 -0.30 -5.60 -23.86
C SER A 278 0.11 -5.54 -22.38
N PRO A 279 0.31 -6.69 -21.70
CA PRO A 279 0.84 -6.70 -20.34
C PRO A 279 2.19 -5.97 -20.21
N GLN A 280 3.03 -6.00 -21.25
CA GLN A 280 4.31 -5.27 -21.29
C GLN A 280 4.11 -3.76 -21.24
N GLU A 281 3.19 -3.24 -22.05
CA GLU A 281 2.84 -1.81 -22.06
C GLU A 281 2.20 -1.39 -20.74
N LEU A 282 1.33 -2.25 -20.17
CA LEU A 282 0.74 -2.00 -18.85
C LEU A 282 1.80 -1.92 -17.75
N GLY A 283 2.78 -2.85 -17.76
CA GLY A 283 3.92 -2.84 -16.84
C GLY A 283 4.76 -1.55 -16.97
N LEU A 284 4.94 -1.04 -18.17
CA LEU A 284 5.62 0.25 -18.41
C LEU A 284 4.78 1.42 -17.88
N VAL A 285 3.52 1.52 -18.29
CA VAL A 285 2.63 2.66 -17.99
C VAL A 285 2.37 2.78 -16.49
N LEU A 286 1.84 1.74 -15.88
CA LEU A 286 1.49 1.74 -14.45
C LEU A 286 2.66 1.45 -13.54
N GLY A 287 3.39 0.39 -13.87
CA GLY A 287 4.42 -0.13 -12.99
C GLY A 287 5.69 0.71 -12.98
N THR A 288 6.06 1.33 -14.09
CA THR A 288 7.29 2.14 -14.20
C THR A 288 6.98 3.63 -14.19
N VAL A 289 6.36 4.16 -15.24
CA VAL A 289 6.06 5.60 -15.35
C VAL A 289 5.18 6.06 -14.21
N GLY A 290 4.10 5.30 -13.90
CA GLY A 290 3.19 5.60 -12.81
C GLY A 290 3.88 5.62 -11.45
N THR A 291 4.77 4.65 -11.17
CA THR A 291 5.50 4.58 -9.89
C THR A 291 6.44 5.78 -9.70
N PHE A 292 7.24 6.13 -10.71
CA PHE A 292 8.11 7.31 -10.61
C PHE A 292 7.31 8.60 -10.47
N ALA A 293 6.19 8.73 -11.17
CA ALA A 293 5.29 9.87 -11.06
C ALA A 293 4.68 9.97 -9.64
N LEU A 294 4.24 8.85 -9.06
CA LEU A 294 3.72 8.78 -7.70
C LEU A 294 4.78 9.20 -6.66
N ILE A 295 6.02 8.67 -6.80
CA ILE A 295 7.14 9.04 -5.93
C ILE A 295 7.44 10.55 -6.05
N ALA A 296 7.46 11.09 -7.27
CA ALA A 296 7.68 12.51 -7.51
C ALA A 296 6.58 13.38 -6.87
N GLY A 297 5.31 12.97 -7.00
CA GLY A 297 4.16 13.62 -6.36
C GLY A 297 4.27 13.62 -4.83
N CYS A 298 4.58 12.48 -4.22
CA CYS A 298 4.80 12.38 -2.77
C CYS A 298 5.99 13.24 -2.29
N ALA A 299 7.09 13.25 -3.03
CA ALA A 299 8.28 14.04 -2.69
C ALA A 299 8.00 15.54 -2.81
N LEU A 300 7.36 15.97 -3.89
CA LEU A 300 6.93 17.36 -4.10
C LEU A 300 5.95 17.79 -3.00
N GLY A 301 4.92 17.01 -2.73
CA GLY A 301 3.93 17.29 -1.68
C GLY A 301 4.58 17.45 -0.32
N THR A 302 5.46 16.52 0.05
CA THR A 302 6.22 16.59 1.31
C THR A 302 7.10 17.84 1.40
N ARG A 303 7.76 18.23 0.30
CA ARG A 303 8.60 19.44 0.24
C ARG A 303 7.76 20.70 0.42
N LEU A 304 6.62 20.80 -0.25
CA LEU A 304 5.72 21.94 -0.18
C LEU A 304 5.14 22.10 1.23
N VAL A 305 4.67 21.00 1.84
CA VAL A 305 4.13 21.01 3.21
C VAL A 305 5.20 21.41 4.23
N ARG A 306 6.42 20.91 4.10
CA ARG A 306 7.53 21.28 5.02
C ARG A 306 7.90 22.76 4.92
N ARG A 307 7.78 23.37 3.76
CA ARG A 307 8.12 24.76 3.52
C ARG A 307 7.03 25.71 4.01
N ASP A 308 5.78 25.48 3.60
CA ASP A 308 4.70 26.46 3.73
C ASP A 308 3.60 26.03 4.72
N GLY A 309 3.60 24.78 5.18
CA GLY A 309 2.51 24.18 5.96
C GLY A 309 1.44 23.52 5.10
N LEU A 310 0.62 22.66 5.72
CA LEU A 310 -0.38 21.86 4.99
C LEU A 310 -1.52 22.73 4.45
N LYS A 311 -2.03 23.69 5.23
CA LYS A 311 -3.23 24.52 4.92
C LYS A 311 -3.12 25.20 3.56
N ARG A 312 -1.97 25.77 3.24
CA ARG A 312 -1.73 26.50 1.98
C ARG A 312 -1.95 25.62 0.75
N TRP A 313 -1.58 24.32 0.84
CA TRP A 313 -1.58 23.39 -0.28
C TRP A 313 -2.76 22.42 -0.30
N THR A 314 -3.59 22.42 0.75
CA THR A 314 -4.71 21.47 0.90
C THR A 314 -5.58 21.39 -0.34
N TRP A 315 -6.09 22.55 -0.82
CA TRP A 315 -7.00 22.61 -1.97
C TRP A 315 -6.33 22.20 -3.28
N LEU A 316 -5.06 22.60 -3.48
CA LEU A 316 -4.30 22.18 -4.65
C LEU A 316 -4.09 20.66 -4.65
N PHE A 317 -3.80 20.06 -3.49
CA PHE A 317 -3.58 18.61 -3.39
C PHE A 317 -4.86 17.82 -3.66
N VAL A 318 -6.00 18.29 -3.17
CA VAL A 318 -7.28 17.63 -3.46
C VAL A 318 -7.67 17.82 -4.94
N ALA A 319 -7.48 19.00 -5.50
CA ALA A 319 -7.72 19.24 -6.92
C ALA A 319 -6.80 18.37 -7.80
N ALA A 320 -5.51 18.26 -7.44
CA ALA A 320 -4.55 17.40 -8.14
C ALA A 320 -4.89 15.91 -8.04
N LEU A 321 -5.53 15.46 -6.94
CA LEU A 321 -6.03 14.10 -6.79
C LEU A 321 -7.26 13.83 -7.65
N THR A 322 -8.15 14.82 -7.82
CA THR A 322 -9.48 14.61 -8.41
C THR A 322 -9.56 14.95 -9.89
N LEU A 323 -8.98 16.08 -10.31
CA LEU A 323 -9.10 16.57 -11.69
C LEU A 323 -8.46 15.67 -12.75
N PRO A 324 -7.30 15.01 -12.52
CA PRO A 324 -6.71 14.16 -13.54
C PRO A 324 -7.57 12.95 -13.96
N LYS A 325 -8.55 12.56 -13.16
CA LYS A 325 -9.49 11.49 -13.52
C LYS A 325 -10.31 11.81 -14.76
N PHE A 326 -10.50 13.10 -15.09
CA PHE A 326 -11.11 13.54 -16.36
C PHE A 326 -10.25 13.18 -17.59
N LEU A 327 -8.93 12.97 -17.43
CA LEU A 327 -8.09 12.47 -18.51
C LEU A 327 -8.49 11.04 -18.90
N PHE A 328 -8.89 10.22 -17.94
CA PHE A 328 -9.38 8.86 -18.23
C PHE A 328 -10.79 8.88 -18.84
N VAL A 329 -11.62 9.87 -18.50
CA VAL A 329 -12.86 10.14 -19.24
C VAL A 329 -12.54 10.42 -20.70
N TYR A 330 -11.57 11.31 -20.97
CA TYR A 330 -11.13 11.64 -22.32
C TYR A 330 -10.60 10.40 -23.07
N LEU A 331 -9.70 9.60 -22.45
CA LEU A 331 -9.18 8.37 -23.05
C LEU A 331 -10.29 7.37 -23.41
N SER A 332 -11.30 7.21 -22.51
CA SER A 332 -12.39 6.27 -22.70
C SER A 332 -13.42 6.71 -23.75
N TYR A 333 -13.61 8.01 -23.95
CA TYR A 333 -14.51 8.53 -24.98
C TYR A 333 -13.92 8.43 -26.38
N TYR A 334 -12.64 8.76 -26.52
CA TYR A 334 -11.99 8.83 -27.83
C TYR A 334 -11.19 7.56 -28.19
N PHE A 335 -11.17 6.56 -27.30
CA PHE A 335 -10.42 5.29 -27.50
C PHE A 335 -8.97 5.52 -27.92
N ILE A 336 -8.28 6.45 -27.27
CA ILE A 336 -6.90 6.78 -27.60
C ILE A 336 -5.99 5.67 -27.10
N SER A 337 -5.47 4.88 -28.05
CA SER A 337 -4.50 3.79 -27.76
C SER A 337 -3.04 4.22 -27.93
N THR A 338 -2.78 5.50 -28.26
CA THR A 338 -1.41 6.00 -28.41
C THR A 338 -0.67 5.99 -27.08
N LEU A 339 0.33 5.14 -26.96
CA LEU A 339 1.07 4.87 -25.71
C LEU A 339 1.65 6.15 -25.09
N SER A 340 2.14 7.11 -25.89
CA SER A 340 2.67 8.38 -25.39
C SER A 340 1.59 9.21 -24.68
N VAL A 341 0.38 9.26 -25.23
CA VAL A 341 -0.74 10.01 -24.62
C VAL A 341 -1.17 9.33 -23.32
N ILE A 342 -1.27 8.01 -23.32
CA ILE A 342 -1.63 7.24 -22.12
C ILE A 342 -0.57 7.47 -21.02
N ASN A 343 0.72 7.44 -21.36
CA ASN A 343 1.80 7.72 -20.39
C ASN A 343 1.71 9.13 -19.80
N ILE A 344 1.39 10.16 -20.60
CA ILE A 344 1.21 11.52 -20.11
C ILE A 344 0.00 11.60 -19.16
N CYS A 345 -1.13 10.99 -19.53
CA CYS A 345 -2.32 10.95 -18.69
C CYS A 345 -2.05 10.26 -17.35
N MET A 346 -1.34 9.11 -17.40
CA MET A 346 -0.94 8.36 -16.22
C MET A 346 0.06 9.16 -15.35
N LEU A 347 1.03 9.83 -15.95
CA LEU A 347 2.00 10.65 -15.22
C LEU A 347 1.28 11.75 -14.43
N VAL A 348 0.39 12.49 -15.08
CA VAL A 348 -0.36 13.59 -14.42
C VAL A 348 -1.24 13.05 -13.31
N GLU A 349 -1.93 11.94 -13.54
CA GLU A 349 -2.80 11.29 -12.55
C GLU A 349 -2.00 10.82 -11.34
N GLN A 350 -0.89 10.11 -11.54
CA GLN A 350 -0.08 9.56 -10.45
C GLN A 350 0.68 10.63 -9.66
N VAL A 351 1.10 11.73 -10.27
CA VAL A 351 1.61 12.90 -9.54
C VAL A 351 0.52 13.48 -8.65
N GLY A 352 -0.70 13.62 -9.17
CA GLY A 352 -1.87 14.07 -8.41
C GLY A 352 -2.20 13.15 -7.24
N ALA A 353 -2.20 11.84 -7.46
CA ALA A 353 -2.39 10.83 -6.43
C ALA A 353 -1.34 10.94 -5.31
N GLY A 354 -0.06 11.17 -5.67
CA GLY A 354 1.03 11.38 -4.72
C GLY A 354 0.84 12.63 -3.85
N LEU A 355 0.37 13.72 -4.44
CA LEU A 355 0.02 14.95 -3.70
C LEU A 355 -1.15 14.71 -2.73
N GLY A 356 -2.23 14.07 -3.20
CA GLY A 356 -3.40 13.73 -2.39
C GLY A 356 -3.05 12.76 -1.25
N LEU A 357 -2.22 11.74 -1.52
CA LEU A 357 -1.73 10.82 -0.51
C LEU A 357 -0.88 11.55 0.56
N THR A 358 -0.10 12.55 0.17
CA THR A 358 0.66 13.39 1.11
C THR A 358 -0.28 14.14 2.06
N LEU A 359 -1.35 14.76 1.56
CA LEU A 359 -2.38 15.40 2.39
C LEU A 359 -2.96 14.41 3.40
N TYR A 360 -3.39 13.23 2.92
CA TYR A 360 -3.97 12.19 3.75
C TYR A 360 -3.02 11.74 4.88
N VAL A 361 -1.76 11.39 4.54
CA VAL A 361 -0.79 10.88 5.50
C VAL A 361 -0.38 11.94 6.53
N VAL A 362 -0.18 13.18 6.11
CA VAL A 362 0.17 14.29 7.02
C VAL A 362 -0.99 14.57 7.97
N TRP A 363 -2.23 14.62 7.47
CA TRP A 363 -3.42 14.82 8.29
C TRP A 363 -3.66 13.68 9.28
N LEU A 364 -3.57 12.43 8.82
CA LEU A 364 -3.67 11.25 9.67
C LEU A 364 -2.61 11.26 10.78
N THR A 365 -1.36 11.56 10.43
CA THR A 365 -0.25 11.65 11.39
C THR A 365 -0.50 12.74 12.44
N TYR A 366 -1.05 13.88 12.03
CA TYR A 366 -1.41 14.96 12.95
C TYR A 366 -2.54 14.55 13.88
N CYS A 367 -3.61 13.97 13.36
CA CYS A 367 -4.75 13.53 14.18
C CYS A 367 -4.41 12.41 15.16
N THR A 368 -3.37 11.64 14.91
CA THR A 368 -2.98 10.51 15.76
C THR A 368 -1.82 10.78 16.68
N LYS A 369 -1.34 12.06 16.80
CA LYS A 369 -0.29 12.44 17.76
C LYS A 369 -0.73 12.21 19.21
N GLY A 370 0.16 11.64 20.03
CA GLY A 370 -0.06 11.43 21.47
C GLY A 370 0.62 10.16 22.00
N LYS A 371 0.36 9.84 23.27
CA LYS A 371 0.99 8.71 23.99
C LYS A 371 0.79 7.35 23.28
N HIS A 372 -0.35 7.16 22.60
CA HIS A 372 -0.74 5.93 21.89
C HIS A 372 -0.75 6.11 20.37
N SER A 373 0.10 6.98 19.83
CA SER A 373 0.11 7.39 18.42
C SER A 373 0.13 6.21 17.41
N THR A 374 0.85 5.14 17.70
CA THR A 374 0.93 3.96 16.83
C THR A 374 -0.40 3.24 16.70
N PHE A 375 -1.06 3.05 17.82
CA PHE A 375 -2.35 2.35 17.86
C PHE A 375 -3.44 3.19 17.19
N THR A 376 -3.51 4.49 17.49
CA THR A 376 -4.48 5.40 16.88
C THR A 376 -4.24 5.57 15.37
N TYR A 377 -2.98 5.60 14.93
CA TYR A 377 -2.62 5.58 13.50
C TYR A 377 -3.10 4.30 12.81
N SER A 378 -2.92 3.14 13.44
CA SER A 378 -3.42 1.86 12.90
C SER A 378 -4.93 1.82 12.77
N ILE A 379 -5.68 2.44 13.68
CA ILE A 379 -7.15 2.55 13.56
C ILE A 379 -7.54 3.48 12.41
N GLY A 380 -6.90 4.64 12.28
CA GLY A 380 -7.17 5.55 11.18
C GLY A 380 -6.93 4.88 9.81
N THR A 381 -5.82 4.16 9.68
CA THR A 381 -5.55 3.37 8.46
C THR A 381 -6.53 2.23 8.25
N ALA A 382 -7.03 1.58 9.33
CA ALA A 382 -8.03 0.52 9.23
C ALA A 382 -9.39 1.05 8.75
N ILE A 383 -9.81 2.25 9.19
CA ILE A 383 -11.03 2.92 8.72
C ILE A 383 -10.94 3.16 7.21
N THR A 384 -9.82 3.70 6.73
CA THR A 384 -9.59 3.93 5.31
C THR A 384 -9.52 2.62 4.53
N ALA A 385 -8.84 1.61 5.04
CA ALA A 385 -8.79 0.30 4.40
C ALA A 385 -10.19 -0.31 4.27
N PHE A 386 -11.03 -0.19 5.31
CA PHE A 386 -12.42 -0.64 5.27
C PHE A 386 -13.24 0.08 4.18
N SER A 387 -13.08 1.40 4.06
CA SER A 387 -13.72 2.20 3.02
C SER A 387 -13.30 1.75 1.61
N VAL A 388 -12.00 1.52 1.40
CA VAL A 388 -11.45 1.03 0.12
C VAL A 388 -11.92 -0.39 -0.20
N VAL A 389 -12.03 -1.27 0.80
CA VAL A 389 -12.61 -2.61 0.64
C VAL A 389 -14.07 -2.53 0.23
N MET A 390 -14.85 -1.77 0.97
CA MET A 390 -16.29 -1.61 0.73
C MET A 390 -16.57 -1.04 -0.67
N SER A 391 -15.85 0.01 -1.08
CA SER A 391 -15.99 0.55 -2.43
C SER A 391 -15.62 -0.48 -3.49
N GLY A 392 -14.57 -1.26 -3.27
CA GLY A 392 -14.09 -2.28 -4.19
C GLY A 392 -15.06 -3.43 -4.45
N TRP A 393 -15.92 -3.78 -3.48
CA TRP A 393 -16.93 -4.83 -3.67
C TRP A 393 -17.90 -4.53 -4.81
N PHE A 394 -18.22 -3.26 -5.02
CA PHE A 394 -19.21 -2.85 -6.02
C PHE A 394 -18.59 -2.29 -7.30
N THR A 395 -17.31 -1.90 -7.24
CA THR A 395 -16.64 -1.12 -8.30
C THR A 395 -16.67 -1.82 -9.66
N GLY A 396 -16.31 -3.11 -9.72
CA GLY A 396 -16.26 -3.84 -10.98
C GLY A 396 -17.64 -4.12 -11.53
N PHE A 397 -18.60 -4.54 -10.71
CA PHE A 397 -19.98 -4.75 -11.13
C PHE A 397 -20.61 -3.44 -11.63
N LEU A 398 -20.34 -2.32 -10.97
CA LEU A 398 -20.79 -1.02 -11.41
C LEU A 398 -20.17 -0.67 -12.78
N GLN A 399 -18.88 -0.93 -12.96
CA GLN A 399 -18.21 -0.69 -14.24
C GLN A 399 -18.78 -1.59 -15.36
N GLU A 400 -19.04 -2.87 -15.09
CA GLU A 400 -19.68 -3.79 -16.06
C GLU A 400 -21.08 -3.29 -16.46
N TYR A 401 -21.84 -2.75 -15.52
CA TYR A 401 -23.21 -2.25 -15.77
C TYR A 401 -23.24 -0.94 -16.58
N VAL A 402 -22.36 0.05 -16.22
CA VAL A 402 -22.39 1.37 -16.87
C VAL A 402 -21.40 1.53 -18.01
N GLY A 403 -20.44 0.62 -18.16
CA GLY A 403 -19.31 0.70 -19.09
C GLY A 403 -18.23 1.68 -18.62
N TYR A 404 -17.02 1.59 -19.24
CA TYR A 404 -15.85 2.38 -18.84
C TYR A 404 -16.07 3.89 -18.91
N ARG A 405 -16.75 4.38 -19.96
CA ARG A 405 -16.99 5.82 -20.18
C ARG A 405 -17.75 6.45 -19.02
N HIS A 406 -18.90 5.89 -18.68
CA HIS A 406 -19.75 6.41 -17.62
C HIS A 406 -19.15 6.15 -16.24
N PHE A 407 -18.40 5.05 -16.09
CA PHE A 407 -17.69 4.74 -14.87
C PHE A 407 -16.64 5.80 -14.53
N PHE A 408 -15.75 6.17 -15.47
CA PHE A 408 -14.76 7.22 -15.21
C PHE A 408 -15.38 8.58 -14.97
N LEU A 409 -16.49 8.90 -15.68
CA LEU A 409 -17.25 10.11 -15.42
C LEU A 409 -17.81 10.11 -13.99
N LEU A 410 -18.40 9.01 -13.54
CA LEU A 410 -18.92 8.85 -12.18
C LEU A 410 -17.79 9.02 -11.15
N VAL A 411 -16.65 8.37 -11.34
CA VAL A 411 -15.51 8.47 -10.42
C VAL A 411 -14.94 9.89 -10.37
N ALA A 412 -14.87 10.58 -11.50
CA ALA A 412 -14.46 11.99 -11.55
C ALA A 412 -15.42 12.89 -10.75
N PHE A 413 -16.74 12.67 -10.87
CA PHE A 413 -17.73 13.39 -10.06
C PHE A 413 -17.71 12.99 -8.58
N LEU A 414 -17.45 11.71 -8.26
CA LEU A 414 -17.25 11.28 -6.88
C LEU A 414 -16.06 11.98 -6.22
N GLY A 415 -15.11 12.51 -6.98
CA GLY A 415 -14.05 13.38 -6.49
C GLY A 415 -14.56 14.61 -5.71
N VAL A 416 -15.80 15.05 -5.99
CA VAL A 416 -16.48 16.10 -5.19
C VAL A 416 -16.63 15.68 -3.73
N ILE A 417 -16.80 14.37 -3.43
CA ILE A 417 -16.85 13.87 -2.05
C ILE A 417 -15.52 14.16 -1.35
N SER A 418 -14.38 13.93 -2.01
CA SER A 418 -13.06 14.23 -1.44
C SER A 418 -12.88 15.72 -1.16
N LEU A 419 -13.38 16.60 -2.04
CA LEU A 419 -13.42 18.05 -1.82
C LEU A 419 -14.31 18.41 -0.63
N PHE A 420 -15.52 17.85 -0.58
CA PHE A 420 -16.50 18.11 0.47
C PHE A 420 -16.00 17.72 1.85
N VAL A 421 -15.48 16.50 2.02
CA VAL A 421 -14.96 16.08 3.34
C VAL A 421 -13.71 16.84 3.76
N THR A 422 -12.92 17.32 2.79
CA THR A 422 -11.74 18.17 3.07
C THR A 422 -12.14 19.56 3.58
N TYR A 423 -13.30 20.09 3.17
CA TYR A 423 -13.79 21.38 3.64
C TYR A 423 -14.02 21.43 5.16
N PHE A 424 -14.43 20.30 5.76
CA PHE A 424 -14.77 20.22 7.18
C PHE A 424 -13.59 19.94 8.10
N ILE A 425 -12.41 19.60 7.58
CA ILE A 425 -11.24 19.36 8.43
C ILE A 425 -10.58 20.69 8.83
N PRO A 426 -10.28 20.90 10.14
CA PRO A 426 -9.70 22.15 10.63
C PRO A 426 -8.17 22.16 10.42
N VAL A 427 -7.72 22.38 9.19
CA VAL A 427 -6.28 22.43 8.89
C VAL A 427 -5.70 23.77 9.33
N SER A 428 -4.72 23.77 10.25
CA SER A 428 -3.98 24.95 10.69
C SER A 428 -2.68 25.15 9.91
N ASP A 429 -2.15 26.38 9.91
CA ASP A 429 -0.95 26.78 9.15
C ASP A 429 0.34 26.10 9.64
N GLU A 430 0.35 25.64 10.91
CA GLU A 430 1.53 25.03 11.53
C GLU A 430 1.70 23.54 11.18
N ILE A 431 0.64 22.89 10.67
CA ILE A 431 0.66 21.44 10.43
C ILE A 431 1.68 21.10 9.35
N GLY A 432 2.67 20.29 9.71
CA GLY A 432 3.71 19.79 8.80
C GLY A 432 4.81 20.80 8.47
N ARG A 433 4.71 22.04 8.91
CA ARG A 433 5.76 23.05 8.71
C ARG A 433 6.99 22.71 9.55
N ARG A 434 8.17 22.84 8.96
CA ARG A 434 9.43 22.71 9.70
C ARG A 434 9.54 23.87 10.68
N SER A 435 9.65 23.59 12.00
CA SER A 435 9.99 24.61 12.99
C SER A 435 11.32 25.22 12.57
N LYS A 436 11.38 26.54 12.46
CA LYS A 436 12.67 27.25 12.42
C LYS A 436 13.27 27.02 13.80
N GLU A 437 14.22 26.10 13.92
CA GLU A 437 15.12 26.09 15.06
C GLU A 437 15.87 27.43 15.01
N VAL A 438 15.60 28.28 16.03
CA VAL A 438 16.33 29.47 16.32
C VAL A 438 17.68 29.08 16.93
#